data_bbad3b9f9534c9b53fbd3db79fce96a7
#
_entry.id   bbad3b9f9534c9b53fbd3db79fce96a7
#
_cell.length_a   1.000
_cell.length_b   1.000
_cell.length_c   1.000
_cell.angle_alpha   90.00
_cell.angle_beta   90.00
_cell.angle_gamma   90.00
#
_symmetry.space_group_name_H-M   'P 1'
#
loop_
_entity.id
_entity.type
_entity.pdbx_description
1 polymer ?
#
loop_
_entity_poly.entity_id
_entity_poly.type
_entity_poly.pdbx_seq_one_letter_code
_entity_poly.pdbx_strand_id
1 'polypeptide(L)'
;RGFNGDIYGKRSRIHALKLGNNILNEPIVAMPSEESVKSMNFVKERIGSIGADVLKRFTIGFDYKNGLSFIKKTKSIKEPFRFNMSGLDIKHDGMKWEKDLVKVELPKLPESTNNDRGTTIRIQVASEFQYKFVLKPEYSVAGVRENSPGFLADIKKGDKLIEINGKKTSDMTLQQINEVFMSEEEKTITLKLLRNSLTLIKEFILKDPIPYQEN
;
A
#
# COMPACT_ATOMS: atom_id res chain seq x y z
N ARG A 1 -5.03 11.25 8.79
CA ARG A 1 -5.91 10.82 9.90
C ARG A 1 -5.09 10.76 11.18
N GLY A 2 -5.63 11.33 12.26
CA GLY A 2 -5.09 11.21 13.60
C GLY A 2 -6.03 10.39 14.49
N PHE A 3 -5.65 10.17 15.75
CA PHE A 3 -6.49 9.47 16.73
C PHE A 3 -7.86 10.13 16.91
N ASN A 4 -7.94 11.45 16.74
CA ASN A 4 -9.17 12.24 16.94
C ASN A 4 -9.90 12.58 15.63
N GLY A 5 -9.61 11.92 14.51
CA GLY A 5 -10.29 12.14 13.24
C GLY A 5 -9.39 12.63 12.10
N ASP A 6 -9.98 13.33 11.16
CA ASP A 6 -9.27 13.84 10.00
C ASP A 6 -8.45 15.09 10.36
N ILE A 7 -7.22 15.14 9.88
CA ILE A 7 -6.31 16.27 10.04
C ILE A 7 -6.19 16.98 8.70
N TYR A 8 -6.55 18.24 8.67
CA TYR A 8 -6.44 19.10 7.50
C TYR A 8 -5.15 19.91 7.55
N GLY A 9 -4.62 20.28 6.38
CA GLY A 9 -3.39 21.04 6.28
C GLY A 9 -2.80 20.98 4.88
N LYS A 10 -1.56 21.43 4.75
CA LYS A 10 -0.82 21.46 3.50
C LYS A 10 0.35 20.47 3.56
N ARG A 11 0.79 20.03 2.39
CA ARG A 11 2.04 19.28 2.22
C ARG A 11 2.91 20.01 1.22
N SER A 12 4.20 19.99 1.46
CA SER A 12 5.19 20.60 0.57
C SER A 12 6.50 19.84 0.64
N ARG A 13 7.36 20.04 -0.34
CA ARG A 13 8.78 19.67 -0.25
C ARG A 13 9.54 20.82 0.39
N ILE A 14 10.48 20.49 1.24
CA ILE A 14 11.48 21.44 1.73
C ILE A 14 12.82 21.08 1.09
N HIS A 15 13.68 22.04 0.90
CA HIS A 15 14.97 21.87 0.22
C HIS A 15 15.82 20.77 0.87
N ALA A 16 15.98 20.80 2.18
CA ALA A 16 16.74 19.77 2.89
C ALA A 16 16.32 19.63 4.35
N LEU A 17 16.49 18.43 4.90
CA LEU A 17 16.41 18.13 6.33
C LEU A 17 17.77 17.60 6.80
N LYS A 18 18.39 18.31 7.74
CA LYS A 18 19.60 17.85 8.40
C LYS A 18 19.26 17.07 9.68
N LEU A 19 19.73 15.83 9.76
CA LEU A 19 19.59 15.00 10.95
C LEU A 19 20.97 14.49 11.37
N GLY A 20 21.54 15.06 12.41
CA GLY A 20 22.95 14.89 12.77
C GLY A 20 23.86 15.33 11.61
N ASN A 21 24.73 14.45 11.16
CA ASN A 21 25.62 14.68 10.02
C ASN A 21 25.02 14.25 8.66
N ASN A 22 23.74 13.86 8.64
CA ASN A 22 23.09 13.39 7.42
C ASN A 22 22.17 14.47 6.87
N ILE A 23 22.21 14.66 5.54
CA ILE A 23 21.33 15.55 4.82
C ILE A 23 20.40 14.70 3.96
N LEU A 24 19.10 14.97 4.07
CA LEU A 24 18.05 14.40 3.25
C LEU A 24 17.52 15.51 2.35
N ASN A 25 17.61 15.31 1.04
CA ASN A 25 17.16 16.29 0.07
C ASN A 25 15.67 16.15 -0.21
N GLU A 26 15.00 17.26 -0.30
CA GLU A 26 13.60 17.42 -0.68
C GLU A 26 12.60 16.49 0.04
N PRO A 27 12.70 16.33 1.37
CA PRO A 27 11.72 15.55 2.10
C PRO A 27 10.36 16.22 2.06
N ILE A 28 9.31 15.40 2.04
CA ILE A 28 7.94 15.88 2.07
C ILE A 28 7.54 16.14 3.52
N VAL A 29 7.08 17.35 3.79
CA VAL A 29 6.60 17.78 5.10
C VAL A 29 5.10 18.00 5.08
N ALA A 30 4.43 17.65 6.17
CA ALA A 30 3.03 17.95 6.41
C ALA A 30 2.94 19.12 7.39
N MET A 31 2.17 20.13 7.03
CA MET A 31 1.87 21.30 7.85
C MET A 31 0.38 21.28 8.20
N PRO A 32 -0.01 20.71 9.34
CA PRO A 32 -1.39 20.71 9.78
C PRO A 32 -1.90 22.13 9.97
N SER A 33 -3.19 22.36 9.72
CA SER A 33 -3.81 23.64 10.04
C SER A 33 -3.86 23.82 11.55
N GLU A 34 -3.83 25.07 12.01
CA GLU A 34 -3.89 25.41 13.43
C GLU A 34 -5.14 24.82 14.09
N GLU A 35 -6.29 24.85 13.41
CA GLU A 35 -7.53 24.26 13.89
C GLU A 35 -7.43 22.75 14.14
N SER A 36 -6.73 22.01 13.24
CA SER A 36 -6.55 20.57 13.35
C SER A 36 -5.68 20.14 14.53
N VAL A 37 -4.85 21.06 15.05
CA VAL A 37 -3.90 20.76 16.15
C VAL A 37 -4.24 21.47 17.45
N LYS A 38 -5.23 22.38 17.44
CA LYS A 38 -5.62 23.19 18.59
C LYS A 38 -5.98 22.41 19.84
N SER A 39 -6.56 21.21 19.67
CA SER A 39 -6.94 20.32 20.78
C SER A 39 -5.81 19.40 21.26
N MET A 40 -4.64 19.46 20.64
CA MET A 40 -3.51 18.59 20.98
C MET A 40 -2.63 19.25 22.04
N ASN A 41 -2.41 18.55 23.13
CA ASN A 41 -1.42 18.96 24.12
C ASN A 41 -0.02 18.58 23.62
N PHE A 42 0.70 19.53 23.08
CA PHE A 42 2.08 19.33 22.69
C PHE A 42 3.02 19.49 23.89
N VAL A 43 4.08 18.70 23.91
CA VAL A 43 5.20 18.91 24.82
C VAL A 43 5.78 20.31 24.55
N LYS A 44 6.06 21.04 25.61
CA LYS A 44 6.66 22.38 25.52
C LYS A 44 7.95 22.31 24.67
N GLU A 45 8.15 23.30 23.83
CA GLU A 45 9.31 23.43 22.92
C GLU A 45 9.36 22.39 21.78
N ARG A 46 8.31 21.61 21.57
CA ARG A 46 8.24 20.70 20.42
C ARG A 46 8.04 21.49 19.13
N ILE A 47 8.98 21.36 18.19
CA ILE A 47 8.95 22.06 16.90
C ILE A 47 8.40 21.18 15.76
N GLY A 48 8.25 19.87 15.98
CA GLY A 48 7.73 18.96 14.95
C GLY A 48 7.84 17.48 15.31
N SER A 49 7.61 16.66 14.32
CA SER A 49 7.76 15.19 14.38
C SER A 49 8.46 14.67 13.15
N ILE A 50 9.32 13.69 13.34
CA ILE A 50 9.97 12.98 12.25
C ILE A 50 9.19 11.69 12.00
N GLY A 51 8.66 11.53 10.78
CA GLY A 51 7.85 10.40 10.38
C GLY A 51 8.65 9.22 9.85
N ALA A 52 7.95 8.12 9.59
CA ALA A 52 8.53 6.87 9.12
C ALA A 52 9.31 6.99 7.81
N ASP A 53 8.92 7.90 6.90
CA ASP A 53 9.63 8.10 5.63
C ASP A 53 11.06 8.61 5.80
N VAL A 54 11.33 9.32 6.89
CA VAL A 54 12.69 9.72 7.27
C VAL A 54 13.35 8.60 8.06
N LEU A 55 12.66 8.06 9.10
CA LEU A 55 13.25 7.10 10.04
C LEU A 55 13.67 5.79 9.38
N LYS A 56 12.90 5.27 8.41
CA LYS A 56 13.23 4.03 7.67
C LYS A 56 14.56 4.09 6.91
N ARG A 57 15.12 5.29 6.70
CA ARG A 57 16.41 5.52 6.04
C ARG A 57 17.59 5.34 6.96
N PHE A 58 17.32 5.06 8.24
CA PHE A 58 18.33 4.90 9.28
C PHE A 58 18.08 3.64 10.09
N THR A 59 19.16 3.07 10.60
CA THR A 59 19.12 2.21 11.78
C THR A 59 19.27 3.10 12.99
N ILE A 60 18.33 3.00 13.95
CA ILE A 60 18.28 3.90 15.11
C ILE A 60 18.48 3.08 16.38
N GLY A 61 19.40 3.52 17.22
CA GLY A 61 19.62 2.99 18.56
C GLY A 61 19.27 4.07 19.60
N PHE A 62 18.61 3.67 20.69
CA PHE A 62 18.28 4.56 21.81
C PHE A 62 19.00 4.10 23.07
N ASP A 63 19.73 5.01 23.71
CA ASP A 63 20.25 4.86 25.04
C ASP A 63 19.41 5.70 26.01
N TYR A 64 18.38 5.07 26.56
CA TYR A 64 17.46 5.75 27.47
C TYR A 64 18.12 6.20 28.77
N LYS A 65 19.17 5.48 29.22
CA LYS A 65 19.88 5.82 30.45
C LYS A 65 20.62 7.16 30.35
N ASN A 66 21.24 7.40 29.20
CA ASN A 66 22.04 8.60 28.96
C ASN A 66 21.31 9.64 28.12
N GLY A 67 20.07 9.38 27.71
CA GLY A 67 19.27 10.29 26.86
C GLY A 67 19.83 10.47 25.46
N LEU A 68 20.56 9.49 24.92
CA LEU A 68 21.22 9.56 23.64
C LEU A 68 20.49 8.77 22.57
N SER A 69 20.56 9.24 21.33
CA SER A 69 20.13 8.50 20.16
C SER A 69 21.24 8.42 19.13
N PHE A 70 21.45 7.24 18.58
CA PHE A 70 22.45 6.96 17.56
C PHE A 70 21.73 6.67 16.24
N ILE A 71 22.18 7.27 15.16
CA ILE A 71 21.62 7.05 13.83
C ILE A 71 22.72 6.60 12.87
N LYS A 72 22.45 5.54 12.12
CA LYS A 72 23.30 5.02 11.06
C LYS A 72 22.49 4.94 9.76
N LYS A 73 22.97 5.59 8.69
CA LYS A 73 22.32 5.55 7.39
C LYS A 73 22.25 4.14 6.82
N THR A 74 21.12 3.79 6.22
CA THR A 74 20.91 2.57 5.43
C THR A 74 21.08 2.86 3.94
N LYS A 75 20.94 1.84 3.10
CA LYS A 75 20.96 2.02 1.64
C LYS A 75 19.85 2.94 1.15
N SER A 76 18.72 2.95 1.83
CA SER A 76 17.52 3.77 1.50
C SER A 76 17.72 5.28 1.69
N ILE A 77 18.87 5.73 2.21
CA ILE A 77 19.16 7.17 2.37
C ILE A 77 19.08 7.95 1.04
N LYS A 78 19.37 7.27 -0.07
CA LYS A 78 19.39 7.85 -1.42
C LYS A 78 18.05 7.74 -2.15
N GLU A 79 17.09 7.02 -1.61
CA GLU A 79 15.78 6.88 -2.23
C GLU A 79 15.06 8.24 -2.26
N PRO A 80 14.38 8.58 -3.37
CA PRO A 80 13.59 9.82 -3.43
C PRO A 80 12.41 9.77 -2.46
N PHE A 81 11.95 10.92 -2.01
CA PHE A 81 10.70 11.03 -1.26
C PHE A 81 9.54 11.04 -2.24
N ARG A 82 8.76 9.98 -2.26
CA ARG A 82 7.61 9.82 -3.15
C ARG A 82 6.30 10.10 -2.42
N PHE A 83 5.34 10.63 -3.15
CA PHE A 83 4.00 10.88 -2.66
C PHE A 83 2.96 10.09 -3.48
N ASN A 84 1.78 9.89 -2.92
CA ASN A 84 0.68 9.28 -3.64
C ASN A 84 0.19 10.22 -4.75
N MET A 85 0.46 9.86 -5.99
CA MET A 85 0.18 10.62 -7.20
C MET A 85 -1.23 10.39 -7.75
N SER A 86 -1.95 9.35 -7.28
CA SER A 86 -3.33 9.09 -7.68
C SER A 86 -4.34 10.02 -7.01
N GLY A 87 -4.03 10.48 -5.79
CA GLY A 87 -4.95 11.22 -4.93
C GLY A 87 -6.00 10.35 -4.23
N LEU A 88 -5.86 9.03 -4.28
CA LEU A 88 -6.76 8.07 -3.65
C LEU A 88 -6.21 7.61 -2.31
N ASP A 89 -6.97 7.76 -1.24
CA ASP A 89 -6.70 7.12 0.04
C ASP A 89 -7.40 5.77 0.06
N ILE A 90 -6.64 4.70 0.17
CA ILE A 90 -7.17 3.35 0.24
C ILE A 90 -7.14 2.86 1.69
N LYS A 91 -8.21 2.20 2.11
CA LYS A 91 -8.28 1.52 3.41
C LYS A 91 -8.51 0.03 3.23
N HIS A 92 -8.05 -0.73 4.20
CA HIS A 92 -8.47 -2.12 4.39
C HIS A 92 -9.91 -2.11 4.92
N ASP A 93 -10.80 -2.86 4.26
CA ASP A 93 -12.24 -2.86 4.55
C ASP A 93 -12.72 -4.19 5.13
N GLY A 94 -11.79 -4.95 5.68
CA GLY A 94 -12.03 -6.26 6.25
C GLY A 94 -11.51 -7.40 5.37
N MET A 95 -11.91 -8.61 5.75
CA MET A 95 -11.52 -9.85 5.07
C MET A 95 -12.77 -10.52 4.52
N LYS A 96 -12.63 -11.16 3.36
CA LYS A 96 -13.70 -11.87 2.69
C LYS A 96 -13.27 -13.29 2.35
N TRP A 97 -14.17 -14.25 2.49
CA TRP A 97 -13.96 -15.60 2.01
C TRP A 97 -14.06 -15.65 0.49
N GLU A 98 -12.97 -16.03 -0.17
CA GLU A 98 -12.94 -16.29 -1.60
C GLU A 98 -12.69 -17.75 -1.89
N LYS A 99 -13.32 -18.25 -2.96
CA LYS A 99 -13.13 -19.59 -3.46
C LYS A 99 -11.92 -19.57 -4.39
N ASP A 100 -10.85 -20.22 -3.98
CA ASP A 100 -9.61 -20.30 -4.74
C ASP A 100 -9.41 -21.71 -5.29
N LEU A 101 -8.88 -21.82 -6.49
CA LEU A 101 -8.60 -23.09 -7.14
C LEU A 101 -7.18 -23.50 -6.77
N VAL A 102 -7.04 -24.57 -6.01
CA VAL A 102 -5.74 -25.08 -5.57
C VAL A 102 -5.42 -26.36 -6.31
N LYS A 103 -4.22 -26.44 -6.87
CA LYS A 103 -3.69 -27.69 -7.40
C LYS A 103 -3.34 -28.61 -6.24
N VAL A 104 -3.94 -29.80 -6.22
CA VAL A 104 -3.65 -30.82 -5.21
C VAL A 104 -2.68 -31.81 -5.82
N GLU A 105 -1.57 -32.03 -5.14
CA GLU A 105 -0.68 -33.12 -5.48
C GLU A 105 -1.37 -34.46 -5.10
N LEU A 106 -1.72 -35.21 -6.12
CA LEU A 106 -2.29 -36.55 -5.91
C LEU A 106 -1.22 -37.45 -5.33
N PRO A 107 -1.56 -38.28 -4.33
CA PRO A 107 -0.65 -39.31 -3.83
C PRO A 107 -0.20 -40.19 -5.01
N LYS A 108 1.10 -40.30 -5.21
CA LYS A 108 1.64 -41.32 -6.14
C LYS A 108 1.18 -42.66 -5.66
N LEU A 109 0.33 -43.34 -6.45
CA LEU A 109 -0.02 -44.72 -6.18
C LEU A 109 1.26 -45.54 -6.20
N PRO A 110 1.45 -46.46 -5.25
CA PRO A 110 2.55 -47.40 -5.32
C PRO A 110 2.44 -48.20 -6.63
N GLU A 111 3.55 -48.26 -7.37
CA GLU A 111 3.65 -49.10 -8.56
C GLU A 111 3.25 -50.53 -8.14
N SER A 112 2.16 -51.03 -8.70
CA SER A 112 1.74 -52.39 -8.52
C SER A 112 2.78 -53.29 -9.21
N THR A 113 3.61 -53.99 -8.44
CA THR A 113 4.42 -55.09 -8.95
C THR A 113 3.47 -56.16 -9.50
N ASN A 114 3.47 -56.27 -10.80
CA ASN A 114 2.70 -57.27 -11.53
C ASN A 114 3.12 -58.66 -11.14
N ASN A 115 2.24 -59.39 -10.46
CA ASN A 115 2.15 -60.83 -10.52
C ASN A 115 0.69 -61.19 -10.24
N ASP A 116 -0.14 -61.20 -11.23
CA ASP A 116 -1.06 -62.28 -11.56
C ASP A 116 -2.13 -61.87 -12.59
N ARG A 117 -2.62 -62.81 -13.32
CA ARG A 117 -3.53 -62.72 -14.45
C ARG A 117 -4.88 -62.08 -14.08
N GLY A 118 -5.03 -60.81 -14.39
CA GLY A 118 -6.32 -60.13 -14.30
C GLY A 118 -6.18 -58.64 -14.64
N THR A 119 -6.65 -58.23 -15.84
CA THR A 119 -6.64 -56.83 -16.27
C THR A 119 -7.67 -56.07 -15.45
N THR A 120 -7.25 -55.43 -14.38
CA THR A 120 -8.09 -54.47 -13.64
C THR A 120 -7.82 -53.09 -14.18
N ILE A 121 -8.73 -52.59 -15.01
CA ILE A 121 -8.71 -51.18 -15.43
C ILE A 121 -9.22 -50.33 -14.25
N ARG A 122 -8.33 -49.69 -13.52
CA ARG A 122 -8.69 -48.67 -12.53
C ARG A 122 -8.72 -47.29 -13.23
N ILE A 123 -9.90 -46.84 -13.55
CA ILE A 123 -10.10 -45.44 -13.99
C ILE A 123 -10.09 -44.57 -12.73
N GLN A 124 -8.98 -43.89 -12.50
CA GLN A 124 -8.88 -42.92 -11.41
C GLN A 124 -9.19 -41.54 -12.00
N VAL A 125 -10.41 -41.08 -11.84
CA VAL A 125 -10.80 -39.72 -12.12
C VAL A 125 -10.44 -38.88 -10.89
N ALA A 126 -9.17 -38.47 -10.83
CA ALA A 126 -8.75 -37.52 -9.83
C ALA A 126 -8.69 -36.15 -10.48
N SER A 127 -9.50 -35.20 -10.00
CA SER A 127 -9.32 -33.81 -10.40
C SER A 127 -8.07 -33.24 -9.73
N GLU A 128 -7.09 -32.83 -10.51
CA GLU A 128 -5.87 -32.16 -10.00
C GLU A 128 -6.17 -30.84 -9.27
N PHE A 129 -7.42 -30.39 -9.33
CA PHE A 129 -7.84 -29.10 -8.78
C PHE A 129 -8.97 -29.28 -7.77
N GLN A 130 -8.78 -28.70 -6.61
CA GLN A 130 -9.79 -28.60 -5.56
C GLN A 130 -10.05 -27.14 -5.23
N TYR A 131 -11.29 -26.84 -4.83
CA TYR A 131 -11.61 -25.51 -4.33
C TYR A 131 -11.28 -25.43 -2.84
N LYS A 132 -10.51 -24.40 -2.48
CA LYS A 132 -10.26 -24.02 -1.08
C LYS A 132 -10.86 -22.66 -0.82
N PHE A 133 -11.52 -22.52 0.31
CA PHE A 133 -11.91 -21.20 0.78
C PHE A 133 -10.72 -20.57 1.49
N VAL A 134 -10.34 -19.38 1.04
CA VAL A 134 -9.25 -18.58 1.63
C VAL A 134 -9.78 -17.23 2.03
N LEU A 135 -9.27 -16.72 3.14
CA LEU A 135 -9.64 -15.42 3.65
C LEU A 135 -8.73 -14.39 2.97
N LYS A 136 -9.31 -13.49 2.16
CA LYS A 136 -8.57 -12.48 1.40
C LYS A 136 -8.98 -11.07 1.80
N PRO A 137 -8.07 -10.07 1.76
CA PRO A 137 -8.37 -8.70 2.12
C PRO A 137 -9.31 -8.05 1.11
N GLU A 138 -10.21 -7.19 1.59
CA GLU A 138 -10.97 -6.25 0.79
C GLU A 138 -10.44 -4.83 1.02
N TYR A 139 -10.48 -4.02 -0.04
CA TYR A 139 -10.04 -2.64 -0.01
C TYR A 139 -11.10 -1.72 -0.59
N SER A 140 -11.21 -0.53 -0.02
CA SER A 140 -12.09 0.52 -0.54
C SER A 140 -11.43 1.89 -0.51
N VAL A 141 -11.96 2.80 -1.31
CA VAL A 141 -11.55 4.20 -1.35
C VAL A 141 -12.09 4.90 -0.10
N ALA A 142 -11.19 5.30 0.79
CA ALA A 142 -11.51 6.02 2.02
C ALA A 142 -11.66 7.53 1.79
N GLY A 143 -10.96 8.06 0.79
CA GLY A 143 -10.97 9.46 0.42
C GLY A 143 -10.41 9.68 -0.97
N VAL A 144 -10.81 10.78 -1.58
CA VAL A 144 -10.32 11.25 -2.88
C VAL A 144 -9.94 12.71 -2.74
N ARG A 145 -8.69 13.04 -3.08
CA ARG A 145 -8.21 14.41 -3.05
C ARG A 145 -8.77 15.19 -4.24
N GLU A 146 -9.32 16.36 -3.99
CA GLU A 146 -9.83 17.27 -5.01
C GLU A 146 -8.77 17.58 -6.08
N ASN A 147 -9.21 17.68 -7.33
CA ASN A 147 -8.37 17.97 -8.50
C ASN A 147 -7.23 16.97 -8.73
N SER A 148 -7.27 15.80 -8.09
CA SER A 148 -6.31 14.72 -8.33
C SER A 148 -6.70 13.87 -9.54
N PRO A 149 -5.76 13.07 -10.10
CA PRO A 149 -6.09 12.14 -11.18
C PRO A 149 -7.25 11.22 -10.88
N GLY A 150 -7.33 10.66 -9.67
CA GLY A 150 -8.46 9.82 -9.26
C GLY A 150 -9.79 10.59 -9.17
N PHE A 151 -9.77 11.85 -8.73
CA PHE A 151 -10.95 12.73 -8.73
C PHE A 151 -11.45 12.99 -10.15
N LEU A 152 -10.55 13.36 -11.06
CA LEU A 152 -10.88 13.64 -12.47
C LEU A 152 -11.39 12.40 -13.21
N ALA A 153 -10.99 11.21 -12.77
CA ALA A 153 -11.50 9.94 -13.27
C ALA A 153 -12.87 9.55 -12.67
N ASP A 154 -13.53 10.44 -11.90
CA ASP A 154 -14.81 10.18 -11.22
C ASP A 154 -14.75 8.97 -10.28
N ILE A 155 -13.65 8.78 -9.55
CA ILE A 155 -13.55 7.82 -8.47
C ILE A 155 -14.09 8.45 -7.20
N LYS A 156 -14.88 7.69 -6.41
CA LYS A 156 -15.57 8.22 -5.23
C LYS A 156 -15.23 7.45 -3.98
N LYS A 157 -15.33 8.13 -2.86
CA LYS A 157 -15.26 7.50 -1.54
C LYS A 157 -16.32 6.39 -1.44
N GLY A 158 -15.89 5.23 -0.97
CA GLY A 158 -16.72 4.04 -0.84
C GLY A 158 -16.64 3.06 -2.02
N ASP A 159 -15.99 3.43 -3.14
CA ASP A 159 -15.74 2.49 -4.22
C ASP A 159 -14.88 1.34 -3.70
N LYS A 160 -15.31 0.09 -3.95
CA LYS A 160 -14.49 -1.09 -3.64
C LYS A 160 -13.47 -1.32 -4.74
N LEU A 161 -12.22 -1.55 -4.34
CA LEU A 161 -11.10 -1.75 -5.25
C LEU A 161 -10.96 -3.23 -5.57
N ILE A 162 -11.21 -3.62 -6.82
CA ILE A 162 -11.20 -5.03 -7.26
C ILE A 162 -9.89 -5.40 -7.94
N GLU A 163 -9.44 -4.58 -8.89
CA GLU A 163 -8.20 -4.82 -9.64
C GLU A 163 -7.44 -3.51 -9.88
N ILE A 164 -6.11 -3.62 -9.93
CA ILE A 164 -5.20 -2.55 -10.36
C ILE A 164 -4.34 -3.12 -11.48
N ASN A 165 -4.38 -2.51 -12.67
CA ASN A 165 -3.62 -2.93 -13.84
C ASN A 165 -3.78 -4.44 -14.13
N GLY A 166 -5.02 -4.96 -14.00
CA GLY A 166 -5.35 -6.37 -14.23
C GLY A 166 -5.00 -7.32 -13.09
N LYS A 167 -4.31 -6.85 -12.02
CA LYS A 167 -4.01 -7.67 -10.85
C LYS A 167 -5.10 -7.50 -9.78
N LYS A 168 -5.62 -8.61 -9.26
CA LYS A 168 -6.60 -8.59 -8.17
C LYS A 168 -6.02 -7.97 -6.91
N THR A 169 -6.74 -7.04 -6.31
CA THR A 169 -6.32 -6.38 -5.07
C THR A 169 -6.40 -7.32 -3.86
N SER A 170 -7.24 -8.34 -3.92
CA SER A 170 -7.29 -9.38 -2.90
C SER A 170 -6.00 -10.21 -2.78
N ASP A 171 -5.11 -10.14 -3.78
CA ASP A 171 -3.79 -10.77 -3.78
C ASP A 171 -2.65 -9.78 -3.46
N MET A 172 -2.99 -8.57 -3.01
CA MET A 172 -2.05 -7.50 -2.71
C MET A 172 -2.17 -7.07 -1.25
N THR A 173 -1.07 -6.58 -0.69
CA THR A 173 -1.11 -5.85 0.59
C THR A 173 -1.46 -4.39 0.34
N LEU A 174 -1.97 -3.69 1.36
CA LEU A 174 -2.23 -2.24 1.29
C LEU A 174 -0.95 -1.45 0.94
N GLN A 175 0.21 -1.93 1.41
CA GLN A 175 1.49 -1.33 1.07
C GLN A 175 1.77 -1.44 -0.43
N GLN A 176 1.60 -2.62 -1.03
CA GLN A 176 1.79 -2.81 -2.47
C GLN A 176 0.84 -1.94 -3.32
N ILE A 177 -0.42 -1.78 -2.88
CA ILE A 177 -1.36 -0.86 -3.53
C ILE A 177 -0.84 0.58 -3.49
N ASN A 178 -0.38 1.04 -2.32
CA ASN A 178 0.18 2.38 -2.17
C ASN A 178 1.47 2.57 -3.00
N GLU A 179 2.32 1.54 -3.09
CA GLU A 179 3.53 1.57 -3.92
C GLU A 179 3.21 1.76 -5.41
N VAL A 180 2.11 1.16 -5.91
CA VAL A 180 1.65 1.40 -7.29
C VAL A 180 1.32 2.88 -7.49
N PHE A 181 0.63 3.52 -6.54
CA PHE A 181 0.25 4.93 -6.64
C PHE A 181 1.41 5.91 -6.37
N MET A 182 2.53 5.41 -5.89
CA MET A 182 3.78 6.16 -5.68
C MET A 182 4.87 5.74 -6.68
N SER A 183 4.53 5.00 -7.74
CA SER A 183 5.54 4.41 -8.63
C SER A 183 6.27 5.47 -9.46
N GLU A 184 5.80 5.79 -10.62
CA GLU A 184 6.41 6.71 -11.58
C GLU A 184 5.37 7.72 -12.05
N GLU A 185 5.79 8.97 -12.22
CA GLU A 185 4.96 10.01 -12.81
C GLU A 185 4.64 9.63 -14.27
N GLU A 186 3.51 10.12 -14.78
CA GLU A 186 2.98 9.86 -16.12
C GLU A 186 2.60 8.39 -16.40
N LYS A 187 2.70 7.51 -15.42
CA LYS A 187 2.26 6.13 -15.54
C LYS A 187 0.74 6.04 -15.55
N THR A 188 0.21 5.35 -16.56
CA THR A 188 -1.22 5.03 -16.65
C THR A 188 -1.60 3.95 -15.64
N ILE A 189 -2.68 4.19 -14.89
CA ILE A 189 -3.27 3.26 -13.94
C ILE A 189 -4.70 2.95 -14.37
N THR A 190 -4.98 1.67 -14.53
CA THR A 190 -6.34 1.16 -14.77
C THR A 190 -6.86 0.52 -13.51
N LEU A 191 -8.01 0.98 -13.01
CA LEU A 191 -8.68 0.43 -11.84
C LEU A 191 -10.00 -0.21 -12.25
N LYS A 192 -10.26 -1.38 -11.70
CA LYS A 192 -11.58 -2.00 -11.70
C LYS A 192 -12.19 -1.84 -10.33
N LEU A 193 -13.31 -1.16 -10.27
CA LEU A 193 -14.01 -0.77 -9.05
C LEU A 193 -15.40 -1.36 -9.01
N LEU A 194 -15.96 -1.52 -7.81
CA LEU A 194 -17.36 -1.87 -7.60
C LEU A 194 -18.02 -0.73 -6.83
N ARG A 195 -19.05 -0.11 -7.44
CA ARG A 195 -19.88 0.95 -6.86
C ARG A 195 -21.34 0.55 -6.99
N ASN A 196 -22.06 0.42 -5.87
CA ASN A 196 -23.49 0.05 -5.85
C ASN A 196 -23.79 -1.19 -6.73
N SER A 197 -22.98 -2.24 -6.62
CA SER A 197 -23.04 -3.47 -7.42
C SER A 197 -22.72 -3.32 -8.91
N LEU A 198 -22.35 -2.15 -9.37
CA LEU A 198 -21.89 -1.90 -10.75
C LEU A 198 -20.38 -1.97 -10.82
N THR A 199 -19.88 -2.74 -11.78
CA THR A 199 -18.44 -2.78 -12.09
C THR A 199 -18.09 -1.59 -12.99
N LEU A 200 -17.10 -0.81 -12.56
CA LEU A 200 -16.59 0.35 -13.27
C LEU A 200 -15.12 0.12 -13.60
N ILE A 201 -14.72 0.49 -14.82
CA ILE A 201 -13.30 0.57 -15.18
C ILE A 201 -12.96 2.05 -15.30
N LYS A 202 -11.95 2.48 -14.58
CA LYS A 202 -11.46 3.86 -14.54
C LYS A 202 -9.98 3.86 -14.89
N GLU A 203 -9.59 4.83 -15.69
CA GLU A 203 -8.19 5.02 -16.11
C GLU A 203 -7.77 6.45 -15.84
N PHE A 204 -6.55 6.63 -15.35
CA PHE A 204 -5.95 7.93 -15.11
C PHE A 204 -4.42 7.82 -15.16
N ILE A 205 -3.78 8.96 -15.35
CA ILE A 205 -2.32 9.09 -15.38
C ILE A 205 -1.85 9.65 -14.02
N LEU A 206 -0.84 9.02 -13.43
CA LEU A 206 -0.24 9.49 -12.19
C LEU A 206 0.42 10.85 -12.40
N LYS A 207 0.14 11.79 -11.47
CA LYS A 207 0.73 13.14 -11.50
C LYS A 207 1.20 13.53 -10.10
N ASP A 208 2.48 13.91 -9.99
CA ASP A 208 3.02 14.35 -8.70
C ASP A 208 2.36 15.68 -8.29
N PRO A 209 1.61 15.73 -7.18
CA PRO A 209 1.01 16.95 -6.70
C PRO A 209 2.01 17.89 -6.01
N ILE A 210 3.22 17.41 -5.75
CA ILE A 210 4.30 18.14 -5.07
C ILE A 210 5.61 17.85 -5.82
N PRO A 211 5.74 18.36 -7.08
CA PRO A 211 6.91 18.05 -7.92
C PRO A 211 8.21 18.51 -7.28
N TYR A 212 9.32 17.93 -7.68
CA TYR A 212 10.64 18.42 -7.33
C TYR A 212 10.81 19.81 -7.90
N GLN A 213 11.45 20.69 -7.15
CA GLN A 213 11.83 22.00 -7.67
C GLN A 213 13.08 21.80 -8.53
N GLU A 214 12.99 22.14 -9.80
CA GLU A 214 14.18 22.24 -10.64
C GLU A 214 15.01 23.44 -10.15
N ASN A 215 16.28 23.19 -9.77
CA ASN A 215 17.22 24.21 -9.38
C ASN A 215 17.86 24.85 -10.60
#